data_68bfdbbd2e5efe53d8870967ea3d3286
#
_entry.id   68bfdbbd2e5efe53d8870967ea3d3286
#
_cell.length_a   1.000
_cell.length_b   1.000
_cell.length_c   1.000
_cell.angle_alpha   90.00
_cell.angle_beta   90.00
_cell.angle_gamma   90.00
#
_symmetry.space_group_name_H-M   'P 1'
#
loop_
_entity.id
_entity.type
_entity.pdbx_description
1 polymer ?
#
loop_
_entity_poly.entity_id
_entity_poly.type
_entity_poly.pdbx_seq_one_letter_code
_entity_poly.pdbx_strand_id
1 'polypeptide(L)'
;MEKFLNVSGVAAPMPLVNIDTDMIIPKQFLKTIKRSGLGVNLFDEMRYNQDGSEISDFVLNQAAYRKAEIIIAGENFGCGSSREHAPWALKDFGISVVISESFADIFYSNCFKNGILPIKLSKECIDILMDDASKGENARISVDLEGQTVSATDGTIFKFEVDAFKKHCLLNGLDDIGLTYQKIESIDKFEEAQVKITPWL
;
A
#
# COMPACT_ATOMS: atom_id res chain seq x y z
N MET A 1 8.72 -7.81 7.18
CA MET A 1 8.60 -6.51 6.45
C MET A 1 9.22 -5.37 7.27
N GLU A 2 9.40 -4.17 6.69
CA GLU A 2 9.84 -3.00 7.44
C GLU A 2 8.73 -2.47 8.37
N LYS A 3 9.12 -1.85 9.49
CA LYS A 3 8.17 -1.18 10.39
C LYS A 3 7.56 0.03 9.70
N PHE A 4 6.25 0.17 9.81
CA PHE A 4 5.59 1.38 9.33
C PHE A 4 5.88 2.54 10.29
N LEU A 5 6.49 3.57 9.75
CA LEU A 5 6.74 4.83 10.46
C LEU A 5 5.67 5.85 10.05
N ASN A 6 5.57 6.94 10.81
CA ASN A 6 4.73 8.07 10.39
C ASN A 6 5.19 8.56 9.02
N VAL A 7 4.24 8.72 8.10
CA VAL A 7 4.49 9.21 6.75
C VAL A 7 4.10 10.68 6.67
N SER A 8 5.01 11.52 6.22
CA SER A 8 4.72 12.92 5.90
C SER A 8 5.30 13.21 4.52
N GLY A 9 4.49 13.06 3.51
CA GLY A 9 4.93 13.05 2.13
C GLY A 9 3.96 13.70 1.16
N VAL A 10 4.40 13.76 -0.09
CA VAL A 10 3.56 14.20 -1.20
C VAL A 10 2.48 13.15 -1.44
N ALA A 11 1.23 13.61 -1.54
CA ALA A 11 0.11 12.78 -1.91
C ALA A 11 -0.25 12.99 -3.38
N ALA A 12 -0.35 11.91 -4.15
CA ALA A 12 -0.78 11.94 -5.54
C ALA A 12 -2.31 11.87 -5.61
N PRO A 13 -2.98 12.90 -6.16
CA PRO A 13 -4.42 12.88 -6.37
C PRO A 13 -4.75 12.00 -7.57
N MET A 14 -5.55 10.97 -7.36
CA MET A 14 -6.00 10.04 -8.40
C MET A 14 -7.54 9.93 -8.34
N PRO A 15 -8.28 10.90 -8.92
CA PRO A 15 -9.75 10.97 -8.83
C PRO A 15 -10.43 9.92 -9.71
N LEU A 16 -10.01 8.66 -9.56
CA LEU A 16 -10.54 7.51 -10.27
C LEU A 16 -11.23 6.58 -9.29
N VAL A 17 -12.34 6.00 -9.72
CA VAL A 17 -13.06 4.94 -9.02
C VAL A 17 -12.77 3.60 -9.67
N ASN A 18 -12.97 2.51 -8.93
CA ASN A 18 -12.77 1.14 -9.44
C ASN A 18 -11.37 0.91 -10.03
N ILE A 19 -10.34 1.48 -9.41
CA ILE A 19 -8.95 1.18 -9.79
C ILE A 19 -8.71 -0.30 -9.52
N ASP A 20 -8.67 -1.09 -10.58
CA ASP A 20 -8.50 -2.54 -10.48
C ASP A 20 -7.02 -2.96 -10.45
N THR A 21 -6.78 -4.22 -10.12
CA THR A 21 -5.42 -4.76 -10.01
C THR A 21 -4.71 -4.89 -11.36
N ASP A 22 -5.41 -4.95 -12.50
CA ASP A 22 -4.80 -4.91 -13.82
C ASP A 22 -4.37 -3.48 -14.19
N MET A 23 -5.11 -2.46 -13.77
CA MET A 23 -4.69 -1.06 -13.87
C MET A 23 -3.43 -0.80 -13.01
N ILE A 24 -3.38 -1.32 -11.77
CA ILE A 24 -2.24 -1.14 -10.87
C ILE A 24 -0.99 -1.82 -11.42
N ILE A 25 -1.10 -3.09 -11.84
CA ILE A 25 -0.01 -3.86 -12.43
C ILE A 25 -0.55 -4.81 -13.50
N PRO A 26 -0.32 -4.51 -14.79
CA PRO A 26 -0.81 -5.33 -15.89
C PRO A 26 -0.27 -6.76 -15.87
N LYS A 27 -1.09 -7.69 -16.36
CA LYS A 27 -0.82 -9.14 -16.32
C LYS A 27 0.52 -9.59 -16.90
N GLN A 28 1.06 -8.87 -17.89
CA GLN A 28 2.34 -9.20 -18.52
C GLN A 28 3.52 -9.15 -17.55
N PHE A 29 3.41 -8.38 -16.44
CA PHE A 29 4.44 -8.20 -15.43
C PHE A 29 4.32 -9.18 -14.24
N LEU A 30 3.32 -10.07 -14.23
CA LEU A 30 3.06 -10.99 -13.11
C LEU A 30 3.92 -12.26 -13.14
N LYS A 31 4.85 -12.40 -14.07
CA LYS A 31 5.71 -13.60 -14.22
C LYS A 31 6.84 -13.69 -13.19
N THR A 32 7.08 -12.63 -12.44
CA THR A 32 8.15 -12.59 -11.44
C THR A 32 7.64 -13.01 -10.07
N ILE A 33 8.52 -13.68 -9.31
CA ILE A 33 8.33 -13.96 -7.88
C ILE A 33 9.06 -12.96 -6.99
N LYS A 34 9.80 -12.02 -7.61
CA LYS A 34 10.53 -10.98 -6.87
C LYS A 34 9.58 -9.83 -6.51
N ARG A 35 9.67 -9.39 -5.28
CA ARG A 35 8.89 -8.26 -4.76
C ARG A 35 9.43 -6.88 -5.15
N SER A 36 10.60 -6.82 -5.77
CA SER A 36 11.27 -5.61 -6.23
C SER A 36 11.40 -5.56 -7.75
N GLY A 37 11.49 -4.36 -8.32
CA GLY A 37 11.56 -4.11 -9.76
C GLY A 37 10.20 -4.03 -10.45
N LEU A 38 9.10 -3.99 -9.69
CA LEU A 38 7.75 -3.83 -10.22
C LEU A 38 7.26 -2.37 -10.23
N GLY A 39 7.87 -1.50 -9.43
CA GLY A 39 7.48 -0.10 -9.33
C GLY A 39 7.59 0.67 -10.64
N VAL A 40 8.52 0.29 -11.51
CA VAL A 40 8.64 0.88 -12.86
C VAL A 40 7.42 0.61 -13.72
N ASN A 41 6.71 -0.51 -13.48
CA ASN A 41 5.52 -0.94 -14.20
C ASN A 41 4.21 -0.59 -13.48
N LEU A 42 4.30 0.16 -12.38
CA LEU A 42 3.11 0.63 -11.64
C LEU A 42 2.27 1.52 -12.57
N PHE A 43 0.99 1.19 -12.75
CA PHE A 43 0.07 1.87 -13.68
C PHE A 43 0.61 1.96 -15.12
N ASP A 44 1.31 0.93 -15.61
CA ASP A 44 2.06 0.94 -16.87
C ASP A 44 1.23 1.45 -18.05
N GLU A 45 0.03 0.90 -18.27
CA GLU A 45 -0.86 1.28 -19.36
C GLU A 45 -1.40 2.72 -19.27
N MET A 46 -1.32 3.34 -18.09
CA MET A 46 -1.72 4.73 -17.86
C MET A 46 -0.52 5.68 -17.84
N ARG A 47 0.67 5.16 -17.57
CA ARG A 47 1.91 5.94 -17.45
C ARG A 47 2.67 6.04 -18.75
N TYR A 48 2.56 5.05 -19.62
CA TYR A 48 3.40 4.95 -20.80
C TYR A 48 2.58 4.74 -22.08
N ASN A 49 3.03 5.35 -23.15
CA ASN A 49 2.58 5.07 -24.49
C ASN A 49 3.14 3.73 -24.99
N GLN A 50 2.63 3.23 -26.12
CA GLN A 50 3.11 1.97 -26.73
C GLN A 50 4.59 2.00 -27.14
N ASP A 51 5.16 3.18 -27.40
CA ASP A 51 6.56 3.40 -27.72
C ASP A 51 7.45 3.53 -26.46
N GLY A 52 6.88 3.41 -25.25
CA GLY A 52 7.57 3.52 -23.98
C GLY A 52 7.77 4.96 -23.49
N SER A 53 7.29 5.96 -24.24
CA SER A 53 7.35 7.36 -23.78
C SER A 53 6.32 7.59 -22.66
N GLU A 54 6.67 8.48 -21.72
CA GLU A 54 5.76 8.81 -20.60
C GLU A 54 4.56 9.64 -21.08
N ILE A 55 3.38 9.31 -20.53
CA ILE A 55 2.17 10.13 -20.66
C ILE A 55 2.28 11.24 -19.61
N SER A 56 2.61 12.45 -20.03
CA SER A 56 2.93 13.61 -19.15
C SER A 56 1.78 14.00 -18.23
N ASP A 57 0.54 13.78 -18.66
CA ASP A 57 -0.65 14.17 -17.92
C ASP A 57 -1.00 13.18 -16.79
N PHE A 58 -0.44 11.98 -16.81
CA PHE A 58 -0.66 11.05 -15.73
C PHE A 58 0.04 11.52 -14.44
N VAL A 59 -0.68 11.54 -13.33
CA VAL A 59 -0.25 12.17 -12.09
C VAL A 59 1.15 11.72 -11.62
N LEU A 60 1.45 10.42 -11.62
CA LEU A 60 2.74 9.91 -11.15
C LEU A 60 3.92 10.20 -12.11
N ASN A 61 3.66 10.69 -13.32
CA ASN A 61 4.68 11.15 -14.27
C ASN A 61 5.00 12.65 -14.12
N GLN A 62 4.12 13.39 -13.46
CA GLN A 62 4.35 14.81 -13.18
C GLN A 62 5.44 15.00 -12.14
N ALA A 63 6.30 15.99 -12.33
CA ALA A 63 7.48 16.24 -11.47
C ALA A 63 7.14 16.31 -9.98
N ALA A 64 6.01 16.93 -9.64
CA ALA A 64 5.53 17.08 -8.26
C ALA A 64 5.24 15.73 -7.56
N TYR A 65 4.83 14.70 -8.31
CA TYR A 65 4.32 13.45 -7.75
C TYR A 65 5.20 12.22 -8.03
N ARG A 66 6.33 12.37 -8.73
CA ARG A 66 7.24 11.25 -9.02
C ARG A 66 7.77 10.53 -7.77
N LYS A 67 7.77 11.20 -6.64
CA LYS A 67 8.19 10.67 -5.34
C LYS A 67 7.04 10.67 -4.34
N ALA A 68 5.80 10.52 -4.82
CA ALA A 68 4.66 10.41 -3.94
C ALA A 68 4.78 9.18 -3.05
N GLU A 69 4.44 9.35 -1.79
CA GLU A 69 4.39 8.30 -0.78
C GLU A 69 2.95 7.92 -0.44
N ILE A 70 2.00 8.74 -0.84
CA ILE A 70 0.56 8.61 -0.56
C ILE A 70 -0.20 8.69 -1.88
N ILE A 71 -1.18 7.82 -2.07
CA ILE A 71 -2.19 7.94 -3.12
C ILE A 71 -3.53 8.27 -2.47
N ILE A 72 -4.26 9.25 -3.02
CA ILE A 72 -5.65 9.52 -2.68
C ILE A 72 -6.49 9.15 -3.88
N ALA A 73 -7.45 8.24 -3.70
CA ALA A 73 -8.26 7.69 -4.79
C ALA A 73 -9.75 7.67 -4.43
N GLY A 74 -10.59 7.50 -5.43
CA GLY A 74 -12.02 7.28 -5.27
C GLY A 74 -12.34 5.89 -4.71
N GLU A 75 -13.61 5.51 -4.75
CA GLU A 75 -14.11 4.26 -4.18
C GLU A 75 -13.59 2.99 -4.90
N ASN A 76 -13.65 1.86 -4.17
CA ASN A 76 -13.41 0.51 -4.67
C ASN A 76 -11.99 0.31 -5.23
N PHE A 77 -10.97 0.81 -4.52
CA PHE A 77 -9.58 0.64 -4.91
C PHE A 77 -9.10 -0.80 -4.76
N GLY A 78 -8.36 -1.30 -5.75
CA GLY A 78 -7.79 -2.64 -5.76
C GLY A 78 -8.79 -3.74 -6.09
N CYS A 79 -9.90 -3.41 -6.78
CA CYS A 79 -10.87 -4.39 -7.26
C CYS A 79 -10.27 -5.32 -8.32
N GLY A 80 -11.07 -6.27 -8.82
CA GLY A 80 -10.63 -7.25 -9.82
C GLY A 80 -9.97 -8.48 -9.20
N SER A 81 -8.88 -8.92 -9.79
CA SER A 81 -8.22 -10.18 -9.41
C SER A 81 -7.42 -10.09 -8.11
N SER A 82 -7.39 -11.20 -7.36
CA SER A 82 -6.57 -11.32 -6.15
C SER A 82 -5.08 -11.44 -6.51
N ARG A 83 -4.37 -10.32 -6.58
CA ARG A 83 -2.96 -10.27 -6.97
C ARG A 83 -2.13 -9.54 -5.91
N GLU A 84 -1.18 -10.25 -5.31
CA GLU A 84 -0.25 -9.64 -4.35
C GLU A 84 0.79 -8.74 -5.04
N HIS A 85 1.00 -8.90 -6.35
CA HIS A 85 1.86 -8.05 -7.16
C HIS A 85 1.43 -6.58 -7.17
N ALA A 86 0.12 -6.30 -7.02
CA ALA A 86 -0.37 -4.92 -6.99
C ALA A 86 0.17 -4.15 -5.76
N PRO A 87 0.05 -4.63 -4.52
CA PRO A 87 0.76 -4.02 -3.38
C PRO A 87 2.28 -4.00 -3.53
N TRP A 88 2.90 -5.03 -4.15
CA TRP A 88 4.35 -5.00 -4.39
C TRP A 88 4.76 -3.86 -5.31
N ALA A 89 4.03 -3.65 -6.42
CA ALA A 89 4.31 -2.56 -7.35
C ALA A 89 4.16 -1.18 -6.69
N LEU A 90 3.10 -1.00 -5.89
CA LEU A 90 2.90 0.23 -5.11
C LEU A 90 4.06 0.48 -4.14
N LYS A 91 4.43 -0.54 -3.34
CA LYS A 91 5.51 -0.42 -2.36
C LYS A 91 6.85 -0.18 -3.00
N ASP A 92 7.18 -0.89 -4.08
CA ASP A 92 8.44 -0.76 -4.83
C ASP A 92 8.55 0.60 -5.54
N PHE A 93 7.44 1.22 -5.91
CA PHE A 93 7.41 2.60 -6.40
C PHE A 93 7.68 3.63 -5.30
N GLY A 94 7.38 3.30 -4.04
CA GLY A 94 7.54 4.18 -2.88
C GLY A 94 6.23 4.51 -2.16
N ILE A 95 5.09 4.03 -2.65
CA ILE A 95 3.79 4.26 -2.00
C ILE A 95 3.72 3.44 -0.71
N SER A 96 3.49 4.14 0.39
CA SER A 96 3.32 3.55 1.73
C SER A 96 1.89 3.67 2.25
N VAL A 97 1.10 4.59 1.70
CA VAL A 97 -0.28 4.84 2.11
C VAL A 97 -1.20 4.94 0.89
N VAL A 98 -2.36 4.33 0.96
CA VAL A 98 -3.45 4.54 0.01
C VAL A 98 -4.69 4.97 0.79
N ILE A 99 -5.27 6.10 0.44
CA ILE A 99 -6.48 6.66 1.07
C ILE A 99 -7.60 6.58 0.05
N SER A 100 -8.72 5.95 0.42
CA SER A 100 -9.86 5.73 -0.47
C SER A 100 -11.16 5.61 0.35
N GLU A 101 -12.31 5.81 -0.29
CA GLU A 101 -13.62 5.57 0.33
C GLU A 101 -13.81 4.09 0.67
N SER A 102 -13.35 3.20 -0.21
CA SER A 102 -13.46 1.75 -0.02
C SER A 102 -12.39 0.99 -0.79
N PHE A 103 -12.15 -0.24 -0.39
CA PHE A 103 -11.18 -1.16 -1.00
C PHE A 103 -11.82 -2.52 -1.23
N ALA A 104 -11.33 -3.25 -2.23
CA ALA A 104 -11.58 -4.68 -2.32
C ALA A 104 -10.91 -5.41 -1.15
N ASP A 105 -11.62 -6.37 -0.54
CA ASP A 105 -11.20 -7.00 0.72
C ASP A 105 -9.84 -7.70 0.65
N ILE A 106 -9.58 -8.41 -0.47
CA ILE A 106 -8.31 -9.12 -0.66
C ILE A 106 -7.17 -8.13 -0.82
N PHE A 107 -7.35 -7.08 -1.63
CA PHE A 107 -6.35 -6.03 -1.80
C PHE A 107 -6.06 -5.32 -0.48
N TYR A 108 -7.09 -4.96 0.27
CA TYR A 108 -6.99 -4.36 1.60
C TYR A 108 -6.14 -5.22 2.55
N SER A 109 -6.39 -6.53 2.58
CA SER A 109 -5.63 -7.46 3.41
C SER A 109 -4.18 -7.60 2.95
N ASN A 110 -3.94 -7.67 1.63
CA ASN A 110 -2.61 -7.78 1.06
C ASN A 110 -1.75 -6.53 1.30
N CYS A 111 -2.36 -5.34 1.37
CA CYS A 111 -1.64 -4.10 1.73
C CYS A 111 -0.93 -4.24 3.07
N PHE A 112 -1.63 -4.69 4.12
CA PHE A 112 -1.04 -4.85 5.46
C PHE A 112 0.11 -5.86 5.48
N LYS A 113 0.01 -6.96 4.72
CA LYS A 113 1.06 -7.97 4.62
C LYS A 113 2.33 -7.46 3.93
N ASN A 114 2.19 -6.40 3.14
CA ASN A 114 3.28 -5.82 2.35
C ASN A 114 3.74 -4.43 2.86
N GLY A 115 3.31 -4.02 4.05
CA GLY A 115 3.76 -2.78 4.67
C GLY A 115 3.18 -1.52 4.03
N ILE A 116 1.98 -1.61 3.45
CA ILE A 116 1.17 -0.48 2.97
C ILE A 116 0.01 -0.29 3.93
N LEU A 117 -0.28 0.96 4.29
CA LEU A 117 -1.44 1.32 5.09
C LEU A 117 -2.60 1.77 4.20
N PRO A 118 -3.64 0.94 4.02
CA PRO A 118 -4.87 1.36 3.36
C PRO A 118 -5.79 2.04 4.38
N ILE A 119 -6.20 3.28 4.10
CA ILE A 119 -7.04 4.11 4.98
C ILE A 119 -8.39 4.32 4.31
N LYS A 120 -9.48 4.02 5.05
CA LYS A 120 -10.85 4.31 4.62
C LYS A 120 -11.31 5.63 5.26
N LEU A 121 -11.76 6.57 4.42
CA LEU A 121 -12.36 7.83 4.86
C LEU A 121 -13.66 8.08 4.09
N SER A 122 -14.52 8.94 4.64
CA SER A 122 -15.74 9.35 3.92
C SER A 122 -15.41 10.15 2.65
N LYS A 123 -16.36 10.19 1.74
CA LYS A 123 -16.19 10.94 0.47
C LYS A 123 -15.82 12.40 0.73
N GLU A 124 -16.46 13.04 1.70
CA GLU A 124 -16.21 14.45 2.04
C GLU A 124 -14.75 14.67 2.48
N CYS A 125 -14.20 13.74 3.29
CA CYS A 125 -12.81 13.79 3.70
C CYS A 125 -11.86 13.56 2.51
N ILE A 126 -12.22 12.61 1.62
CA ILE A 126 -11.45 12.33 0.40
C ILE A 126 -11.42 13.55 -0.51
N ASP A 127 -12.55 14.23 -0.73
CA ASP A 127 -12.64 15.42 -1.59
C ASP A 127 -11.72 16.54 -1.06
N ILE A 128 -11.72 16.78 0.26
CA ILE A 128 -10.83 17.78 0.89
C ILE A 128 -9.34 17.40 0.70
N LEU A 129 -8.99 16.13 0.97
CA LEU A 129 -7.61 15.67 0.80
C LEU A 129 -7.16 15.66 -0.66
N MET A 130 -8.09 15.39 -1.60
CA MET A 130 -7.84 15.42 -3.04
C MET A 130 -7.52 16.85 -3.52
N ASP A 131 -8.32 17.84 -3.07
CA ASP A 131 -8.07 19.25 -3.33
C ASP A 131 -6.71 19.69 -2.77
N ASP A 132 -6.39 19.24 -1.57
CA ASP A 132 -5.12 19.54 -0.92
C ASP A 132 -3.93 18.94 -1.69
N ALA A 133 -4.03 17.67 -2.06
CA ALA A 133 -3.02 16.98 -2.86
C ALA A 133 -2.80 17.63 -4.23
N SER A 134 -3.84 18.22 -4.82
CA SER A 134 -3.76 18.89 -6.14
C SER A 134 -2.90 20.16 -6.13
N LYS A 135 -2.50 20.67 -4.95
CA LYS A 135 -1.59 21.82 -4.80
C LYS A 135 -0.12 21.47 -5.09
N GLY A 136 0.19 20.22 -5.37
CA GLY A 136 1.51 19.76 -5.80
C GLY A 136 2.46 19.40 -4.66
N GLU A 137 3.77 19.44 -4.94
CA GLU A 137 4.80 18.93 -4.02
C GLU A 137 4.92 19.68 -2.67
N ASN A 138 4.42 20.89 -2.59
CA ASN A 138 4.37 21.67 -1.35
C ASN A 138 3.22 21.23 -0.42
N ALA A 139 2.25 20.50 -0.94
CA ALA A 139 1.12 19.98 -0.19
C ALA A 139 1.47 18.62 0.43
N ARG A 140 2.09 18.67 1.60
CA ARG A 140 2.46 17.44 2.33
C ARG A 140 1.34 17.02 3.27
N ILE A 141 0.88 15.80 3.09
CA ILE A 141 -0.09 15.15 3.97
C ILE A 141 0.67 14.28 4.97
N SER A 142 0.27 14.34 6.24
CA SER A 142 0.88 13.55 7.29
C SER A 142 -0.09 12.46 7.78
N VAL A 143 0.43 11.25 7.92
CA VAL A 143 -0.33 10.08 8.38
C VAL A 143 0.37 9.51 9.61
N ASP A 144 -0.34 9.49 10.72
CA ASP A 144 0.09 8.88 11.97
C ASP A 144 -0.73 7.60 12.24
N LEU A 145 -0.07 6.45 12.13
CA LEU A 145 -0.71 5.16 12.39
C LEU A 145 -0.97 4.95 13.88
N GLU A 146 -0.11 5.44 14.75
CA GLU A 146 -0.27 5.27 16.20
C GLU A 146 -1.47 6.07 16.72
N GLY A 147 -1.58 7.34 16.31
CA GLY A 147 -2.71 8.22 16.59
C GLY A 147 -3.95 7.95 15.73
N GLN A 148 -3.81 7.17 14.65
CA GLN A 148 -4.85 6.92 13.65
C GLN A 148 -5.44 8.22 13.09
N THR A 149 -4.54 9.10 12.62
CA THR A 149 -4.92 10.40 12.07
C THR A 149 -4.25 10.67 10.72
N VAL A 150 -4.99 11.38 9.87
CA VAL A 150 -4.47 12.00 8.64
C VAL A 150 -4.59 13.50 8.81
N SER A 151 -3.50 14.21 8.63
CA SER A 151 -3.47 15.68 8.74
C SER A 151 -3.26 16.30 7.35
N ALA A 152 -4.20 17.14 6.95
CA ALA A 152 -4.12 17.96 5.76
C ALA A 152 -3.13 19.12 5.93
N THR A 153 -2.81 19.83 4.85
CA THR A 153 -1.81 20.94 4.87
C THR A 153 -2.29 22.17 5.65
N ASP A 154 -3.59 22.37 5.76
CA ASP A 154 -4.21 23.46 6.55
C ASP A 154 -4.31 23.14 8.04
N GLY A 155 -3.88 21.94 8.48
CA GLY A 155 -3.99 21.47 9.85
C GLY A 155 -5.29 20.74 10.18
N THR A 156 -6.19 20.55 9.23
CA THR A 156 -7.40 19.74 9.42
C THR A 156 -6.99 18.29 9.68
N ILE A 157 -7.59 17.66 10.70
CA ILE A 157 -7.26 16.30 11.13
C ILE A 157 -8.47 15.40 10.90
N PHE A 158 -8.26 14.31 10.17
CA PHE A 158 -9.22 13.24 9.96
C PHE A 158 -8.80 12.00 10.76
N LYS A 159 -9.75 11.39 11.47
CA LYS A 159 -9.53 10.12 12.18
C LYS A 159 -9.92 8.96 11.29
N PHE A 160 -9.15 7.88 11.36
CA PHE A 160 -9.49 6.62 10.71
C PHE A 160 -9.41 5.45 11.69
N GLU A 161 -10.06 4.35 11.34
CA GLU A 161 -10.02 3.13 12.12
C GLU A 161 -9.24 2.04 11.37
N VAL A 162 -8.46 1.29 12.13
CA VAL A 162 -7.74 0.10 11.65
C VAL A 162 -7.82 -0.98 12.72
N ASP A 163 -7.96 -2.21 12.29
CA ASP A 163 -7.96 -3.37 13.18
C ASP A 163 -6.70 -3.39 14.05
N ALA A 164 -6.86 -3.64 15.36
CA ALA A 164 -5.77 -3.56 16.34
C ALA A 164 -4.62 -4.52 16.03
N PHE A 165 -4.92 -5.73 15.52
CA PHE A 165 -3.91 -6.70 15.15
C PHE A 165 -3.13 -6.27 13.89
N LYS A 166 -3.82 -5.76 12.87
CA LYS A 166 -3.18 -5.22 11.65
C LYS A 166 -2.30 -4.01 11.98
N LYS A 167 -2.77 -3.12 12.85
CA LYS A 167 -1.98 -2.00 13.38
C LYS A 167 -0.71 -2.47 14.08
N HIS A 168 -0.85 -3.44 14.97
CA HIS A 168 0.30 -4.05 15.67
C HIS A 168 1.32 -4.64 14.69
N CYS A 169 0.86 -5.37 13.66
CA CYS A 169 1.73 -5.95 12.65
C CYS A 169 2.51 -4.88 11.87
N LEU A 170 1.84 -3.82 11.41
CA LEU A 170 2.51 -2.73 10.70
C LEU A 170 3.54 -2.00 11.57
N LEU A 171 3.17 -1.59 12.79
CA LEU A 171 4.06 -0.88 13.71
C LEU A 171 5.31 -1.69 14.08
N ASN A 172 5.19 -3.02 14.13
CA ASN A 172 6.30 -3.91 14.49
C ASN A 172 7.01 -4.55 13.27
N GLY A 173 6.53 -4.30 12.05
CA GLY A 173 7.11 -4.87 10.83
C GLY A 173 6.89 -6.38 10.69
N LEU A 174 5.77 -6.88 11.20
CA LEU A 174 5.44 -8.31 11.24
C LEU A 174 4.59 -8.70 10.02
N ASP A 175 5.16 -9.48 9.13
CA ASP A 175 4.42 -10.25 8.13
C ASP A 175 4.08 -11.67 8.65
N ASP A 176 3.46 -12.50 7.82
CA ASP A 176 3.05 -13.85 8.21
C ASP A 176 4.25 -14.68 8.72
N ILE A 177 5.43 -14.52 8.13
CA ILE A 177 6.67 -15.19 8.56
C ILE A 177 7.17 -14.60 9.87
N GLY A 178 7.17 -13.26 10.00
CA GLY A 178 7.57 -12.58 11.24
C GLY A 178 6.71 -12.99 12.44
N LEU A 179 5.41 -13.17 12.24
CA LEU A 179 4.48 -13.68 13.26
C LEU A 179 4.81 -15.13 13.65
N THR A 180 5.18 -15.97 12.67
CA THR A 180 5.61 -17.35 12.92
C THR A 180 6.89 -17.38 13.74
N TYR A 181 7.89 -16.55 13.40
CA TYR A 181 9.15 -16.46 14.14
C TYR A 181 8.98 -16.01 15.60
N GLN A 182 7.93 -15.30 15.95
CA GLN A 182 7.63 -15.00 17.37
C GLN A 182 7.33 -16.25 18.21
N LYS A 183 7.05 -17.40 17.55
CA LYS A 183 6.77 -18.70 18.20
C LYS A 183 7.91 -19.70 18.03
N ILE A 184 9.12 -19.24 17.69
CA ILE A 184 10.26 -20.10 17.34
C ILE A 184 10.54 -21.15 18.43
N GLU A 185 10.54 -20.76 19.70
CA GLU A 185 10.76 -21.71 20.81
C GLU A 185 9.74 -22.85 20.89
N SER A 186 8.49 -22.58 20.48
CA SER A 186 7.43 -23.60 20.45
C SER A 186 7.59 -24.51 19.24
N ILE A 187 8.10 -23.97 18.13
CA ILE A 187 8.40 -24.72 16.91
C ILE A 187 9.57 -25.64 17.18
N ASP A 188 10.66 -25.15 17.74
CA ASP A 188 11.85 -25.95 18.09
C ASP A 188 11.51 -27.10 19.02
N LYS A 189 10.72 -26.86 20.08
CA LYS A 189 10.25 -27.92 21.00
C LYS A 189 9.40 -28.97 20.27
N PHE A 190 8.55 -28.56 19.34
CA PHE A 190 7.75 -29.50 18.55
C PHE A 190 8.64 -30.35 17.65
N GLU A 191 9.58 -29.72 16.94
CA GLU A 191 10.51 -30.41 16.03
C GLU A 191 11.39 -31.41 16.79
N GLU A 192 11.95 -31.03 17.94
CA GLU A 192 12.70 -31.93 18.82
C GLU A 192 11.88 -33.13 19.30
N ALA A 193 10.61 -32.92 19.61
CA ALA A 193 9.72 -34.00 20.02
C ALA A 193 9.38 -34.92 18.82
N GLN A 194 9.17 -34.32 17.65
CA GLN A 194 8.83 -35.04 16.41
C GLN A 194 9.95 -35.96 15.96
N VAL A 195 11.23 -35.52 16.01
CA VAL A 195 12.39 -36.37 15.69
C VAL A 195 12.44 -37.63 16.58
N LYS A 196 12.00 -37.55 17.86
CA LYS A 196 11.96 -38.71 18.77
C LYS A 196 10.82 -39.66 18.43
N ILE A 197 9.70 -39.18 17.90
CA ILE A 197 8.50 -39.97 17.60
C ILE A 197 8.61 -40.59 16.19
N THR A 198 9.17 -39.84 15.24
CA THR A 198 9.29 -40.20 13.83
C THR A 198 10.72 -40.01 13.32
N PRO A 199 11.70 -40.79 13.83
CA PRO A 199 13.13 -40.55 13.50
C PRO A 199 13.49 -40.86 12.04
N TRP A 200 12.54 -41.33 11.25
CA TRP A 200 12.70 -41.59 9.80
C TRP A 200 12.17 -40.46 8.88
N LEU A 201 11.62 -39.38 9.42
CA LEU A 201 11.25 -38.17 8.72
C LEU A 201 12.36 -37.12 8.84
#